data_44943d2712c3c73d1fc658e129b120f6
#
_entry.id   44943d2712c3c73d1fc658e129b120f6
#
_cell.length_a   1.000
_cell.length_b   1.000
_cell.length_c   1.000
_cell.angle_alpha   90.00
_cell.angle_beta   90.00
_cell.angle_gamma   90.00
#
_symmetry.space_group_name_H-M   'P 1'
#
loop_
_entity.id
_entity.type
_entity.pdbx_description
1 polymer ?
#
loop_
_entity_poly.entity_id
_entity_poly.type
_entity_poly.pdbx_seq_one_letter_code
_entity_poly.pdbx_strand_id
1 'polypeptide(L)'
;LSGDHADWLEAVITYFEIRPSLVAPEYQGEIASMSKEVERSLQQKIGQLETVCLPLPSPSYDWLICNQEAKAKVYQANQGKDIVLSNGLVSRVFRIFPNLATVDIQNLMTGENMLRAVSNEGILTLDGKNYSLGGLDGQPEFGYTQYKWLDRMEPFANSFRVIDFRISEITPRINWKSRRWALEKKRNPSGKQLTFLLEGPDELKGVKVKLHYALYDGLPCISKWFEIENRTGADINLDSFVLEQLAMAEPESPVEAKSPEMFRKPNIHVESDWGFLGFIEKIADKTEHWNPDPRYTSQCN
;
A
#
# COMPACT_ATOMS: atom_id res chain seq x y z
N LEU A 1 33.12 7.56 16.50
CA LEU A 1 32.73 6.18 16.75
C LEU A 1 31.54 5.89 15.87
N SER A 2 31.81 5.19 14.76
CA SER A 2 30.88 4.80 13.71
C SER A 2 29.84 3.85 14.29
N GLY A 3 28.58 4.25 14.27
CA GLY A 3 27.48 3.32 14.41
C GLY A 3 27.39 2.47 13.14
N ASP A 4 27.53 1.17 13.27
CA ASP A 4 27.20 0.21 12.23
C ASP A 4 25.71 0.29 11.94
N HIS A 5 25.37 1.03 10.88
CA HIS A 5 24.07 0.85 10.26
C HIS A 5 24.14 -0.47 9.48
N ALA A 6 23.52 -1.49 10.03
CA ALA A 6 23.26 -2.71 9.30
C ALA A 6 22.52 -2.33 8.01
N ASP A 7 23.01 -2.82 6.87
CA ASP A 7 22.35 -2.70 5.58
C ASP A 7 21.05 -3.53 5.61
N TRP A 8 19.97 -2.95 6.16
CA TRP A 8 18.65 -3.55 6.13
C TRP A 8 18.13 -3.47 4.70
N LEU A 9 17.51 -4.52 4.25
CA LEU A 9 16.77 -4.56 3.00
C LEU A 9 15.76 -3.41 2.99
N GLU A 10 15.95 -2.48 2.06
CA GLU A 10 15.14 -1.28 1.94
C GLU A 10 13.68 -1.64 1.66
N ALA A 11 12.82 -1.38 2.62
CA ALA A 11 11.38 -1.27 2.38
C ALA A 11 11.11 0.15 1.91
N VAL A 12 10.70 0.29 0.65
CA VAL A 12 10.57 1.60 0.03
C VAL A 12 9.12 1.98 -0.08
N ILE A 13 8.73 2.99 0.68
CA ILE A 13 7.52 3.77 0.44
C ILE A 13 7.98 5.21 0.20
N THR A 14 7.89 5.66 -1.05
CA THR A 14 8.26 7.03 -1.39
C THR A 14 7.07 7.95 -1.15
N TYR A 15 7.26 9.01 -0.39
CA TYR A 15 6.24 9.99 -0.06
C TYR A 15 6.65 11.37 -0.52
N PHE A 16 5.75 12.08 -1.19
CA PHE A 16 5.88 13.51 -1.47
C PHE A 16 4.81 14.29 -0.73
N GLU A 17 5.17 15.50 -0.30
CA GLU A 17 4.34 16.39 0.48
C GLU A 17 2.98 16.64 -0.18
N ILE A 18 1.90 16.21 0.48
CA ILE A 18 0.54 16.61 0.10
C ILE A 18 0.24 17.93 0.81
N ARG A 19 0.00 18.99 0.07
CA ARG A 19 -0.59 20.19 0.63
C ARG A 19 -2.02 19.89 1.11
N PRO A 20 -2.48 20.44 2.24
CA PRO A 20 -3.78 20.15 2.84
C PRO A 20 -5.02 20.45 1.97
N SER A 21 -4.85 20.96 0.76
CA SER A 21 -5.93 21.36 -0.14
C SER A 21 -6.35 20.30 -1.17
N LEU A 22 -5.81 19.08 -1.12
CA LEU A 22 -6.20 18.01 -2.03
C LEU A 22 -7.37 17.18 -1.48
N VAL A 23 -8.48 17.86 -1.17
CA VAL A 23 -9.80 17.24 -1.30
C VAL A 23 -9.97 17.02 -2.80
N ALA A 24 -10.18 15.77 -3.23
CA ALA A 24 -10.46 15.49 -4.62
C ALA A 24 -11.60 16.42 -5.08
N PRO A 25 -11.45 17.14 -6.21
CA PRO A 25 -12.51 17.99 -6.69
C PRO A 25 -13.77 17.15 -6.86
N GLU A 26 -14.93 17.66 -6.44
CA GLU A 26 -16.21 17.03 -6.71
C GLU A 26 -16.34 16.82 -8.22
N TYR A 27 -16.15 15.59 -8.66
CA TYR A 27 -16.27 15.21 -10.06
C TYR A 27 -17.72 14.83 -10.35
N GLN A 28 -18.32 15.48 -11.32
CA GLN A 28 -19.71 15.24 -11.75
C GLN A 28 -19.82 14.29 -12.97
N GLY A 29 -18.79 13.48 -13.24
CA GLY A 29 -18.81 12.53 -14.35
C GLY A 29 -19.41 11.17 -13.97
N GLU A 30 -19.91 10.43 -14.97
CA GLU A 30 -20.31 9.03 -14.75
C GLU A 30 -19.13 8.19 -14.34
N ILE A 31 -19.28 7.41 -13.27
CA ILE A 31 -18.26 6.48 -12.79
C ILE A 31 -18.25 5.30 -13.77
N ALA A 32 -17.20 5.19 -14.58
CA ALA A 32 -17.04 4.08 -15.49
C ALA A 32 -16.94 2.78 -14.68
N SER A 33 -17.88 1.86 -14.87
CA SER A 33 -17.85 0.55 -14.23
C SER A 33 -16.77 -0.33 -14.88
N MET A 34 -16.19 -1.26 -14.10
CA MET A 34 -15.30 -2.30 -14.62
C MET A 34 -16.05 -3.10 -15.70
N SER A 35 -15.39 -3.36 -16.85
CA SER A 35 -16.03 -4.16 -17.89
C SER A 35 -16.25 -5.60 -17.40
N LYS A 36 -17.37 -6.22 -17.82
CA LYS A 36 -17.70 -7.61 -17.44
C LYS A 36 -16.63 -8.63 -17.87
N GLU A 37 -15.88 -8.33 -18.92
CA GLU A 37 -14.79 -9.17 -19.39
C GLU A 37 -13.60 -9.13 -18.44
N VAL A 38 -13.19 -7.93 -18.02
CA VAL A 38 -12.12 -7.73 -17.02
C VAL A 38 -12.51 -8.37 -15.69
N GLU A 39 -13.73 -8.12 -15.22
CA GLU A 39 -14.23 -8.71 -13.98
C GLU A 39 -14.15 -10.24 -14.01
N ARG A 40 -14.65 -10.88 -15.09
CA ARG A 40 -14.60 -12.33 -15.25
C ARG A 40 -13.17 -12.86 -15.29
N SER A 41 -12.26 -12.17 -15.98
CA SER A 41 -10.84 -12.53 -16.05
C SER A 41 -10.19 -12.47 -14.67
N LEU A 42 -10.43 -11.40 -13.91
CA LEU A 42 -9.91 -11.25 -12.55
C LEU A 42 -10.48 -12.32 -11.62
N GLN A 43 -11.79 -12.58 -11.65
CA GLN A 43 -12.44 -13.63 -10.85
C GLN A 43 -11.85 -15.01 -11.14
N GLN A 44 -11.62 -15.34 -12.42
CA GLN A 44 -10.99 -16.60 -12.81
C GLN A 44 -9.57 -16.74 -12.26
N LYS A 45 -8.76 -15.69 -12.34
CA LYS A 45 -7.39 -15.70 -11.80
C LYS A 45 -7.37 -15.79 -10.28
N ILE A 46 -8.23 -15.05 -9.59
CA ILE A 46 -8.35 -15.10 -8.13
C ILE A 46 -8.80 -16.48 -7.68
N GLY A 47 -9.72 -17.10 -8.39
CA GLY A 47 -10.21 -18.45 -8.09
C GLY A 47 -9.16 -19.56 -8.17
N GLN A 48 -7.98 -19.29 -8.77
CA GLN A 48 -6.84 -20.22 -8.79
C GLN A 48 -5.96 -20.13 -7.54
N LEU A 49 -6.14 -19.09 -6.72
CA LEU A 49 -5.36 -18.89 -5.50
C LEU A 49 -5.87 -19.78 -4.36
N GLU A 50 -4.96 -20.17 -3.48
CA GLU A 50 -5.30 -20.85 -2.23
C GLU A 50 -6.23 -19.96 -1.39
N THR A 51 -7.28 -20.53 -0.81
CA THR A 51 -8.26 -19.79 -0.02
C THR A 51 -7.82 -19.74 1.45
N VAL A 52 -7.93 -18.54 2.06
CA VAL A 52 -7.73 -18.35 3.49
C VAL A 52 -8.93 -17.69 4.14
N CYS A 53 -9.09 -17.95 5.45
CA CYS A 53 -10.06 -17.25 6.28
C CYS A 53 -9.37 -16.08 6.98
N LEU A 54 -10.04 -14.93 6.98
CA LEU A 54 -9.59 -13.75 7.74
C LEU A 54 -10.31 -13.68 9.10
N PRO A 55 -9.67 -13.20 10.18
CA PRO A 55 -8.26 -12.78 10.23
C PRO A 55 -7.30 -13.97 10.17
N LEU A 56 -6.07 -13.73 9.69
CA LEU A 56 -5.01 -14.73 9.70
C LEU A 56 -4.53 -14.98 11.14
N PRO A 57 -4.08 -16.21 11.46
CA PRO A 57 -3.56 -16.52 12.79
C PRO A 57 -2.22 -15.82 13.05
N SER A 58 -1.96 -15.50 14.30
CA SER A 58 -0.63 -15.06 14.76
C SER A 58 0.39 -16.20 14.65
N PRO A 59 1.67 -15.90 14.36
CA PRO A 59 2.71 -16.91 14.34
C PRO A 59 2.91 -17.51 15.73
N SER A 60 3.12 -18.82 15.79
CA SER A 60 3.40 -19.56 17.04
C SER A 60 4.89 -19.64 17.38
N TYR A 61 5.75 -18.94 16.63
CA TYR A 61 7.20 -18.95 16.75
C TYR A 61 7.77 -17.54 16.86
N ASP A 62 8.94 -17.42 17.44
CA ASP A 62 9.70 -16.18 17.43
C ASP A 62 10.40 -16.03 16.07
N TRP A 63 9.96 -15.07 15.27
CA TRP A 63 10.44 -14.86 13.90
C TRP A 63 11.90 -14.38 13.85
N LEU A 64 12.41 -13.75 14.90
CA LEU A 64 13.83 -13.37 15.00
C LEU A 64 14.73 -14.58 15.10
N ILE A 65 14.22 -15.70 15.64
CA ILE A 65 14.95 -16.96 15.79
C ILE A 65 14.63 -17.92 14.64
N CYS A 66 13.38 -18.02 14.22
CA CYS A 66 12.87 -18.98 13.25
C CYS A 66 12.31 -18.29 11.99
N ASN A 67 13.00 -17.27 11.46
CA ASN A 67 12.54 -16.46 10.33
C ASN A 67 12.31 -17.25 9.02
N GLN A 68 12.94 -18.40 8.85
CA GLN A 68 12.76 -19.26 7.68
C GLN A 68 11.36 -19.87 7.55
N GLU A 69 10.57 -19.89 8.62
CA GLU A 69 9.17 -20.33 8.59
C GLU A 69 8.24 -19.29 7.92
N ALA A 70 8.62 -18.02 7.97
CA ALA A 70 7.84 -16.93 7.42
C ALA A 70 8.02 -16.83 5.90
N LYS A 71 7.16 -17.51 5.14
CA LYS A 71 7.18 -17.54 3.67
C LYS A 71 6.08 -16.69 3.07
N ALA A 72 6.48 -15.77 2.18
CA ALA A 72 5.54 -14.92 1.47
C ALA A 72 4.69 -15.73 0.49
N LYS A 73 3.38 -15.55 0.57
CA LYS A 73 2.38 -16.18 -0.29
C LYS A 73 1.28 -15.19 -0.64
N VAL A 74 0.55 -15.51 -1.69
CA VAL A 74 -0.63 -14.77 -2.12
C VAL A 74 -1.82 -15.71 -2.09
N TYR A 75 -2.89 -15.27 -1.45
CA TYR A 75 -4.10 -16.04 -1.24
C TYR A 75 -5.33 -15.29 -1.73
N GLN A 76 -6.46 -15.96 -1.82
CA GLN A 76 -7.77 -15.34 -1.93
C GLN A 76 -8.53 -15.43 -0.61
N ALA A 77 -9.39 -14.46 -0.37
CA ALA A 77 -10.30 -14.44 0.76
C ALA A 77 -11.68 -13.87 0.36
N ASN A 78 -12.64 -13.96 1.27
CA ASN A 78 -13.98 -13.39 1.11
C ASN A 78 -14.65 -13.78 -0.21
N GLN A 79 -14.63 -15.08 -0.54
CA GLN A 79 -15.25 -15.63 -1.74
C GLN A 79 -14.68 -15.07 -3.05
N GLY A 80 -13.37 -14.82 -3.10
CA GLY A 80 -12.68 -14.30 -4.27
C GLY A 80 -12.82 -12.80 -4.50
N LYS A 81 -13.32 -12.07 -3.52
CA LYS A 81 -13.38 -10.60 -3.59
C LYS A 81 -12.07 -9.93 -3.21
N ASP A 82 -11.26 -10.61 -2.39
CA ASP A 82 -10.03 -10.08 -1.82
C ASP A 82 -8.82 -10.94 -2.16
N ILE A 83 -7.69 -10.27 -2.38
CA ILE A 83 -6.36 -10.88 -2.48
C ILE A 83 -5.59 -10.56 -1.20
N VAL A 84 -4.95 -11.56 -0.62
CA VAL A 84 -4.15 -11.43 0.62
C VAL A 84 -2.70 -11.72 0.31
N LEU A 85 -1.83 -10.75 0.57
CA LEU A 85 -0.38 -10.92 0.52
C LEU A 85 0.12 -11.06 1.96
N SER A 86 0.65 -12.23 2.34
CA SER A 86 1.12 -12.49 3.71
C SER A 86 2.30 -13.44 3.74
N ASN A 87 3.16 -13.27 4.74
CA ASN A 87 4.21 -14.23 5.10
C ASN A 87 4.04 -14.80 6.52
N GLY A 88 2.86 -14.59 7.13
CA GLY A 88 2.58 -15.03 8.49
C GLY A 88 3.09 -14.08 9.59
N LEU A 89 3.86 -13.03 9.25
CA LEU A 89 4.29 -11.99 10.18
C LEU A 89 3.49 -10.70 9.98
N VAL A 90 3.23 -10.38 8.73
CA VAL A 90 2.43 -9.24 8.30
C VAL A 90 1.51 -9.68 7.16
N SER A 91 0.35 -9.05 7.06
CA SER A 91 -0.54 -9.23 5.93
C SER A 91 -1.05 -7.89 5.41
N ARG A 92 -1.27 -7.82 4.09
CA ARG A 92 -1.98 -6.73 3.42
C ARG A 92 -3.08 -7.33 2.57
N VAL A 93 -4.30 -6.85 2.77
CA VAL A 93 -5.50 -7.33 2.10
C VAL A 93 -5.97 -6.30 1.09
N PHE A 94 -6.16 -6.75 -0.14
CA PHE A 94 -6.60 -5.92 -1.25
C PHE A 94 -8.00 -6.36 -1.68
N ARG A 95 -8.98 -5.46 -1.63
CA ARG A 95 -10.24 -5.58 -2.35
C ARG A 95 -9.98 -5.35 -3.83
N ILE A 96 -10.58 -6.16 -4.69
CA ILE A 96 -10.41 -6.07 -6.15
C ILE A 96 -11.64 -5.49 -6.82
N PHE A 97 -12.81 -5.74 -6.26
CA PHE A 97 -14.09 -5.29 -6.81
C PHE A 97 -14.78 -4.31 -5.86
N PRO A 98 -15.27 -3.15 -6.35
CA PRO A 98 -15.34 -2.70 -7.75
C PRO A 98 -14.04 -2.06 -8.27
N ASN A 99 -13.02 -1.83 -7.42
CA ASN A 99 -11.68 -1.38 -7.79
C ASN A 99 -10.66 -1.83 -6.75
N LEU A 100 -9.37 -1.75 -7.11
CA LEU A 100 -8.26 -2.06 -6.22
C LEU A 100 -8.26 -1.10 -5.03
N ALA A 101 -8.26 -1.63 -3.81
CA ALA A 101 -8.03 -0.85 -2.60
C ALA A 101 -7.46 -1.74 -1.48
N THR A 102 -6.47 -1.23 -0.76
CA THR A 102 -6.04 -1.83 0.50
C THR A 102 -7.13 -1.64 1.54
N VAL A 103 -7.62 -2.74 2.09
CA VAL A 103 -8.74 -2.74 3.06
C VAL A 103 -8.30 -3.18 4.45
N ASP A 104 -7.12 -3.80 4.56
CA ASP A 104 -6.56 -4.22 5.83
C ASP A 104 -5.04 -4.35 5.75
N ILE A 105 -4.36 -3.97 6.81
CA ILE A 105 -2.94 -4.25 7.07
C ILE A 105 -2.84 -4.71 8.52
N GLN A 106 -2.31 -5.91 8.73
CA GLN A 106 -2.19 -6.47 10.07
C GLN A 106 -0.74 -6.80 10.41
N ASN A 107 -0.34 -6.40 11.60
CA ASN A 107 0.82 -6.96 12.27
C ASN A 107 0.38 -8.26 12.96
N LEU A 108 0.65 -9.40 12.33
CA LEU A 108 0.21 -10.70 12.85
C LEU A 108 0.95 -11.12 14.11
N MET A 109 2.14 -10.56 14.38
CA MET A 109 2.92 -10.86 15.58
C MET A 109 2.30 -10.23 16.83
N THR A 110 1.63 -9.07 16.70
CA THR A 110 0.94 -8.38 17.79
C THR A 110 -0.58 -8.53 17.73
N GLY A 111 -1.12 -8.97 16.60
CA GLY A 111 -2.56 -9.01 16.33
C GLY A 111 -3.17 -7.63 16.04
N GLU A 112 -2.34 -6.62 15.81
CA GLU A 112 -2.76 -5.24 15.60
C GLU A 112 -3.23 -5.02 14.17
N ASN A 113 -4.43 -4.46 14.00
CA ASN A 113 -4.91 -3.93 12.72
C ASN A 113 -4.47 -2.47 12.60
N MET A 114 -3.81 -2.13 11.50
CA MET A 114 -3.19 -0.83 11.31
C MET A 114 -4.09 0.19 10.61
N LEU A 115 -5.17 -0.27 9.93
CA LEU A 115 -6.03 0.62 9.15
C LEU A 115 -7.38 0.86 9.82
N ARG A 116 -7.82 2.11 9.82
CA ARG A 116 -9.17 2.53 10.24
C ARG A 116 -10.09 2.86 9.06
N ALA A 117 -9.53 3.16 7.90
CA ALA A 117 -10.32 3.52 6.72
C ALA A 117 -9.65 3.08 5.42
N VAL A 118 -10.47 2.91 4.39
CA VAL A 118 -10.04 2.64 3.03
C VAL A 118 -9.68 3.95 2.34
N SER A 119 -8.62 3.92 1.53
CA SER A 119 -8.16 5.05 0.74
C SER A 119 -7.79 4.60 -0.67
N ASN A 120 -7.20 5.50 -1.46
CA ASN A 120 -6.56 5.13 -2.72
C ASN A 120 -5.19 4.48 -2.47
N GLU A 121 -4.68 3.77 -3.47
CA GLU A 121 -3.35 3.16 -3.41
C GLU A 121 -2.23 4.19 -3.66
N GLY A 122 -2.58 5.35 -4.16
CA GLY A 122 -1.67 6.44 -4.46
C GLY A 122 -2.35 7.49 -5.33
N ILE A 123 -1.65 8.58 -5.61
CA ILE A 123 -2.14 9.68 -6.44
C ILE A 123 -1.09 10.02 -7.48
N LEU A 124 -1.51 10.27 -8.71
CA LEU A 124 -0.70 10.87 -9.77
C LEU A 124 -1.28 12.24 -10.12
N THR A 125 -0.41 13.26 -10.20
CA THR A 125 -0.77 14.54 -10.79
C THR A 125 -0.21 14.58 -12.21
N LEU A 126 -1.10 14.50 -13.20
CA LEU A 126 -0.77 14.47 -14.61
C LEU A 126 -1.39 15.70 -15.28
N ASP A 127 -0.55 16.54 -15.96
CA ASP A 127 -0.96 17.78 -16.62
C ASP A 127 -1.85 18.66 -15.72
N GLY A 128 -1.47 18.80 -14.45
CA GLY A 128 -2.15 19.61 -13.44
C GLY A 128 -3.42 18.99 -12.85
N LYS A 129 -3.80 17.75 -13.22
CA LYS A 129 -4.97 17.05 -12.68
C LYS A 129 -4.56 15.87 -11.81
N ASN A 130 -5.31 15.66 -10.71
CA ASN A 130 -5.09 14.55 -9.80
C ASN A 130 -5.93 13.33 -10.19
N TYR A 131 -5.26 12.17 -10.19
CA TYR A 131 -5.85 10.88 -10.47
C TYR A 131 -5.50 9.91 -9.35
N SER A 132 -6.51 9.24 -8.80
CA SER A 132 -6.29 8.20 -7.80
C SER A 132 -5.83 6.89 -8.45
N LEU A 133 -4.87 6.22 -7.86
CA LEU A 133 -4.55 4.83 -8.20
C LEU A 133 -5.46 3.92 -7.41
N GLY A 134 -6.42 3.27 -8.06
CA GLY A 134 -7.40 2.49 -7.34
C GLY A 134 -8.22 3.30 -6.34
N GLY A 135 -8.57 2.67 -5.23
CA GLY A 135 -9.30 3.27 -4.12
C GLY A 135 -10.81 3.11 -4.19
N LEU A 136 -11.43 3.18 -3.02
CA LEU A 136 -12.88 3.10 -2.82
C LEU A 136 -13.36 4.25 -1.94
N ASP A 137 -14.51 4.80 -2.29
CA ASP A 137 -15.19 5.88 -1.57
C ASP A 137 -16.53 5.40 -1.01
N GLY A 138 -17.13 6.21 -0.13
CA GLY A 138 -18.44 5.90 0.47
C GLY A 138 -18.35 5.13 1.78
N GLN A 139 -17.22 5.14 2.46
CA GLN A 139 -17.13 4.60 3.82
C GLN A 139 -17.99 5.45 4.78
N PRO A 140 -18.92 4.85 5.55
CA PRO A 140 -19.83 5.61 6.41
C PRO A 140 -19.15 6.25 7.63
N GLU A 141 -18.07 5.64 8.13
CA GLU A 141 -17.37 6.04 9.34
C GLU A 141 -15.86 5.87 9.14
N PHE A 142 -15.08 6.85 9.49
CA PHE A 142 -13.63 6.85 9.24
C PHE A 142 -12.77 6.48 10.45
N GLY A 143 -13.38 6.24 11.60
CA GLY A 143 -12.71 5.75 12.82
C GLY A 143 -12.37 4.27 12.76
N TYR A 144 -13.11 3.49 11.98
CA TYR A 144 -12.91 2.05 11.81
C TYR A 144 -13.53 1.57 10.48
N THR A 145 -13.13 0.37 10.02
CA THR A 145 -13.67 -0.23 8.80
C THR A 145 -14.44 -1.51 9.13
N GLN A 146 -15.58 -1.71 8.47
CA GLN A 146 -16.33 -2.97 8.52
C GLN A 146 -16.41 -3.59 7.13
N TYR A 147 -16.12 -4.88 7.01
CA TYR A 147 -16.15 -5.60 5.74
C TYR A 147 -17.50 -5.51 5.01
N LYS A 148 -18.62 -5.44 5.75
CA LYS A 148 -19.97 -5.28 5.16
C LYS A 148 -20.16 -3.98 4.40
N TRP A 149 -19.33 -2.94 4.65
CA TRP A 149 -19.41 -1.67 3.94
C TRP A 149 -18.73 -1.74 2.58
N LEU A 150 -17.67 -2.54 2.45
CA LEU A 150 -16.86 -2.65 1.24
C LEU A 150 -17.68 -3.01 0.00
N ASP A 151 -18.74 -3.81 0.16
CA ASP A 151 -19.62 -4.22 -0.94
C ASP A 151 -20.53 -3.09 -1.46
N ARG A 152 -20.60 -1.96 -0.75
CA ARG A 152 -21.40 -0.79 -1.11
C ARG A 152 -20.56 0.42 -1.47
N MET A 153 -19.23 0.31 -1.30
CA MET A 153 -18.32 1.39 -1.67
C MET A 153 -18.13 1.41 -3.18
N GLU A 154 -17.92 2.60 -3.70
CA GLU A 154 -17.74 2.86 -5.11
C GLU A 154 -16.30 3.28 -5.39
N PRO A 155 -15.80 3.08 -6.61
CA PRO A 155 -14.49 3.59 -6.98
C PRO A 155 -14.48 5.12 -7.00
N PHE A 156 -13.33 5.74 -6.66
CA PHE A 156 -13.18 7.18 -6.90
C PHE A 156 -13.39 7.53 -8.38
N ALA A 157 -14.08 8.65 -8.64
CA ALA A 157 -14.49 9.05 -10.00
C ALA A 157 -13.31 9.14 -10.98
N ASN A 158 -12.21 9.81 -10.58
CA ASN A 158 -11.00 9.98 -11.39
C ASN A 158 -9.93 8.93 -11.06
N SER A 159 -10.32 7.67 -10.93
CA SER A 159 -9.34 6.66 -10.56
C SER A 159 -8.94 5.78 -11.74
N PHE A 160 -7.68 5.42 -11.74
CA PHE A 160 -7.19 4.27 -12.49
C PHE A 160 -7.88 3.02 -12.01
N ARG A 161 -8.26 2.14 -12.94
CA ARG A 161 -9.00 0.89 -12.66
C ARG A 161 -8.10 -0.31 -12.78
N VAL A 162 -8.18 -1.21 -11.82
CA VAL A 162 -7.50 -2.49 -11.94
C VAL A 162 -8.10 -3.31 -13.10
N ILE A 163 -7.22 -3.77 -13.99
CA ILE A 163 -7.60 -4.58 -15.16
C ILE A 163 -6.96 -5.96 -15.15
N ASP A 164 -5.86 -6.12 -14.41
CA ASP A 164 -5.16 -7.40 -14.29
C ASP A 164 -4.26 -7.42 -13.04
N PHE A 165 -3.79 -8.62 -12.67
CA PHE A 165 -2.72 -8.79 -11.70
C PHE A 165 -1.79 -9.94 -12.06
N ARG A 166 -0.57 -9.90 -11.52
CA ARG A 166 0.45 -10.92 -11.68
C ARG A 166 1.15 -11.20 -10.36
N ILE A 167 1.46 -12.47 -10.12
CA ILE A 167 2.28 -12.92 -9.00
C ILE A 167 3.59 -13.46 -9.56
N SER A 168 4.70 -13.07 -8.97
CA SER A 168 6.05 -13.53 -9.35
C SER A 168 6.95 -13.66 -8.11
N GLU A 169 8.10 -14.27 -8.30
CA GLU A 169 9.19 -14.14 -7.33
C GLU A 169 9.74 -12.72 -7.34
N ILE A 170 10.33 -12.29 -6.23
CA ILE A 170 10.99 -10.99 -6.14
C ILE A 170 12.21 -10.97 -7.05
N THR A 171 12.33 -9.92 -7.86
CA THR A 171 13.52 -9.62 -8.64
C THR A 171 14.15 -8.32 -8.14
N PRO A 172 15.47 -8.29 -7.94
CA PRO A 172 16.16 -7.08 -7.52
C PRO A 172 15.90 -5.93 -8.52
N ARG A 173 15.40 -4.80 -8.05
CA ARG A 173 15.20 -3.60 -8.89
C ARG A 173 16.51 -2.85 -9.16
N ILE A 174 17.45 -2.95 -8.26
CA ILE A 174 18.72 -2.24 -8.28
C ILE A 174 19.85 -3.24 -8.36
N ASN A 175 20.83 -2.98 -9.21
CA ASN A 175 22.07 -3.73 -9.24
C ASN A 175 22.94 -3.32 -8.05
N TRP A 176 22.73 -3.96 -6.93
CA TRP A 176 23.48 -3.69 -5.72
C TRP A 176 24.93 -4.17 -5.86
N LYS A 177 25.88 -3.31 -5.57
CA LYS A 177 27.29 -3.68 -5.44
C LYS A 177 27.57 -3.95 -3.97
N SER A 178 27.75 -5.22 -3.60
CA SER A 178 28.13 -5.54 -2.24
C SER A 178 29.48 -4.89 -1.89
N ARG A 179 29.55 -4.29 -0.73
CA ARG A 179 30.78 -3.68 -0.21
C ARG A 179 31.64 -4.75 0.46
N ARG A 180 32.96 -4.46 0.61
CA ARG A 180 33.94 -5.42 1.16
C ARG A 180 33.63 -5.95 2.56
N TRP A 181 32.82 -5.21 3.33
CA TRP A 181 32.41 -5.59 4.68
C TRP A 181 31.04 -6.29 4.75
N ALA A 182 30.35 -6.46 3.62
CA ALA A 182 29.15 -7.27 3.59
C ALA A 182 29.51 -8.73 3.81
N LEU A 183 28.89 -9.36 4.80
CA LEU A 183 29.12 -10.77 5.14
C LEU A 183 28.72 -11.71 4.00
N GLU A 184 27.68 -11.36 3.25
CA GLU A 184 27.21 -12.13 2.10
C GLU A 184 27.33 -11.31 0.81
N LYS A 185 28.09 -11.81 -0.15
CA LYS A 185 28.39 -11.10 -1.39
C LYS A 185 27.23 -11.05 -2.40
N LYS A 186 26.22 -11.92 -2.27
CA LYS A 186 25.03 -11.95 -3.12
C LYS A 186 23.91 -12.68 -2.39
N ARG A 187 23.02 -11.95 -1.74
CA ARG A 187 21.75 -12.49 -1.33
C ARG A 187 20.67 -11.86 -2.19
N ASN A 188 20.09 -12.64 -3.09
CA ASN A 188 18.85 -12.19 -3.72
C ASN A 188 17.74 -12.33 -2.68
N PRO A 189 16.98 -11.26 -2.41
CA PRO A 189 15.85 -11.37 -1.50
C PRO A 189 14.85 -12.39 -2.07
N SER A 190 14.38 -13.30 -1.22
CA SER A 190 13.30 -14.22 -1.56
C SER A 190 11.98 -13.68 -1.05
N GLY A 191 10.88 -14.05 -1.71
CA GLY A 191 9.54 -13.63 -1.35
C GLY A 191 8.62 -13.57 -2.56
N LYS A 192 7.47 -12.94 -2.42
CA LYS A 192 6.49 -12.79 -3.51
C LYS A 192 6.29 -11.33 -3.87
N GLN A 193 6.20 -11.09 -5.16
CA GLN A 193 5.81 -9.81 -5.73
C GLN A 193 4.42 -9.94 -6.34
N LEU A 194 3.50 -9.12 -5.85
CA LEU A 194 2.16 -8.95 -6.40
C LEU A 194 2.14 -7.63 -7.19
N THR A 195 1.80 -7.70 -8.46
CA THR A 195 1.75 -6.55 -9.37
C THR A 195 0.33 -6.40 -9.87
N PHE A 196 -0.29 -5.26 -9.64
CA PHE A 196 -1.56 -4.89 -10.24
C PHE A 196 -1.32 -4.02 -11.47
N LEU A 197 -2.05 -4.28 -12.53
CA LEU A 197 -2.08 -3.45 -13.73
C LEU A 197 -3.35 -2.60 -13.68
N LEU A 198 -3.18 -1.30 -13.70
CA LEU A 198 -4.26 -0.33 -13.72
C LEU A 198 -4.29 0.41 -15.06
N GLU A 199 -5.48 0.71 -15.54
CA GLU A 199 -5.72 1.53 -16.73
C GLU A 199 -6.34 2.87 -16.34
N GLY A 200 -5.90 3.93 -17.02
CA GLY A 200 -6.42 5.28 -16.79
C GLY A 200 -7.90 5.43 -17.17
N PRO A 201 -8.58 6.45 -16.62
CA PRO A 201 -9.94 6.80 -17.05
C PRO A 201 -9.96 7.16 -18.53
N ASP A 202 -11.16 7.34 -19.10
CA ASP A 202 -11.34 7.54 -20.56
C ASP A 202 -10.47 8.65 -21.14
N GLU A 203 -10.27 9.74 -20.41
CA GLU A 203 -9.41 10.87 -20.83
C GLU A 203 -7.90 10.52 -20.83
N LEU A 204 -7.51 9.48 -20.11
CA LEU A 204 -6.15 8.92 -20.05
C LEU A 204 -6.10 7.50 -20.66
N LYS A 205 -7.02 7.19 -21.56
CA LYS A 205 -7.01 5.89 -22.24
C LYS A 205 -5.67 5.66 -22.95
N GLY A 206 -5.02 4.55 -22.62
CA GLY A 206 -3.67 4.24 -23.10
C GLY A 206 -2.56 4.58 -22.08
N VAL A 207 -2.88 5.25 -20.98
CA VAL A 207 -1.98 5.33 -19.82
C VAL A 207 -2.24 4.15 -18.90
N LYS A 208 -1.18 3.43 -18.57
CA LYS A 208 -1.25 2.28 -17.66
C LYS A 208 -0.27 2.47 -16.51
N VAL A 209 -0.67 1.98 -15.34
CA VAL A 209 0.19 1.96 -14.16
C VAL A 209 0.31 0.53 -13.68
N LYS A 210 1.54 0.08 -13.49
CA LYS A 210 1.84 -1.15 -12.76
C LYS A 210 2.17 -0.78 -11.32
N LEU A 211 1.38 -1.26 -10.40
CA LEU A 211 1.55 -1.05 -8.98
C LEU A 211 2.08 -2.34 -8.36
N HIS A 212 3.26 -2.28 -7.78
CA HIS A 212 4.00 -3.43 -7.29
C HIS A 212 4.05 -3.44 -5.76
N TYR A 213 3.85 -4.63 -5.21
CA TYR A 213 4.02 -4.93 -3.79
C TYR A 213 4.90 -6.15 -3.65
N ALA A 214 6.04 -6.01 -2.98
CA ALA A 214 6.92 -7.13 -2.68
C ALA A 214 6.94 -7.39 -1.18
N LEU A 215 6.67 -8.63 -0.79
CA LEU A 215 6.73 -9.11 0.59
C LEU A 215 7.86 -10.14 0.71
N TYR A 216 8.76 -9.90 1.64
CA TYR A 216 9.97 -10.68 1.80
C TYR A 216 9.78 -11.88 2.73
N ASP A 217 10.46 -12.98 2.40
CA ASP A 217 10.55 -14.15 3.27
C ASP A 217 11.33 -13.81 4.54
N GLY A 218 10.81 -14.20 5.68
CA GLY A 218 11.48 -14.05 6.97
C GLY A 218 11.46 -12.63 7.56
N LEU A 219 10.83 -11.65 6.88
CA LEU A 219 10.83 -10.26 7.31
C LEU A 219 9.41 -9.67 7.25
N PRO A 220 8.95 -8.94 8.27
CA PRO A 220 7.67 -8.21 8.23
C PRO A 220 7.82 -6.90 7.44
N CYS A 221 8.22 -7.01 6.17
CA CYS A 221 8.59 -5.89 5.33
C CYS A 221 7.93 -5.97 3.97
N ILE A 222 7.23 -4.89 3.57
CA ILE A 222 6.59 -4.74 2.27
C ILE A 222 7.21 -3.56 1.55
N SER A 223 7.73 -3.80 0.33
CA SER A 223 8.14 -2.73 -0.58
C SER A 223 7.02 -2.43 -1.56
N LYS A 224 6.85 -1.15 -1.88
CA LYS A 224 5.88 -0.67 -2.87
C LYS A 224 6.55 0.28 -3.86
N TRP A 225 6.21 0.15 -5.14
CA TRP A 225 6.60 1.09 -6.19
C TRP A 225 5.62 1.00 -7.35
N PHE A 226 5.71 1.91 -8.31
CA PHE A 226 4.93 1.85 -9.54
C PHE A 226 5.76 2.16 -10.79
N GLU A 227 5.25 1.71 -11.93
CA GLU A 227 5.73 2.05 -13.27
C GLU A 227 4.56 2.68 -14.03
N ILE A 228 4.82 3.79 -14.74
CA ILE A 228 3.85 4.43 -15.61
C ILE A 228 4.23 4.13 -17.05
N GLU A 229 3.26 3.66 -17.83
CA GLU A 229 3.41 3.42 -19.26
C GLU A 229 2.42 4.33 -20.02
N ASN A 230 2.96 5.23 -20.84
CA ASN A 230 2.16 6.09 -21.72
C ASN A 230 2.16 5.54 -23.14
N ARG A 231 1.00 5.10 -23.61
CA ARG A 231 0.76 4.64 -25.00
C ARG A 231 -0.25 5.52 -25.72
N THR A 232 -0.49 6.73 -25.27
CA THR A 232 -1.47 7.63 -25.88
C THR A 232 -0.97 8.22 -27.20
N GLY A 233 0.34 8.23 -27.43
CA GLY A 233 0.97 8.92 -28.56
C GLY A 233 1.17 10.42 -28.36
N ALA A 234 0.78 10.96 -27.22
CA ALA A 234 1.00 12.35 -26.80
C ALA A 234 1.89 12.40 -25.56
N ASP A 235 2.61 13.48 -25.37
CA ASP A 235 3.37 13.73 -24.15
C ASP A 235 2.42 14.03 -22.99
N ILE A 236 2.75 13.52 -21.80
CA ILE A 236 2.03 13.77 -20.56
C ILE A 236 3.04 14.15 -19.50
N ASN A 237 2.81 15.26 -18.81
CA ASN A 237 3.67 15.69 -17.71
C ASN A 237 3.26 14.97 -16.41
N LEU A 238 4.22 14.36 -15.75
CA LEU A 238 4.06 13.91 -14.37
C LEU A 238 4.53 15.06 -13.45
N ASP A 239 3.58 15.80 -12.89
CA ASP A 239 3.88 16.96 -12.05
C ASP A 239 4.27 16.55 -10.63
N SER A 240 3.55 15.57 -10.07
CA SER A 240 3.84 15.00 -8.76
C SER A 240 3.17 13.63 -8.60
N PHE A 241 3.55 12.93 -7.53
CA PHE A 241 2.88 11.67 -7.15
C PHE A 241 2.91 11.44 -5.65
N VAL A 242 1.95 10.67 -5.19
CA VAL A 242 1.92 10.05 -3.86
C VAL A 242 1.91 8.55 -4.07
N LEU A 243 2.92 7.88 -3.56
CA LEU A 243 3.06 6.44 -3.76
C LEU A 243 2.16 5.64 -2.82
N GLU A 244 1.98 6.10 -1.59
CA GLU A 244 1.17 5.42 -0.58
C GLU A 244 0.36 6.43 0.24
N GLN A 245 -0.89 6.08 0.51
CA GLN A 245 -1.76 6.83 1.40
C GLN A 245 -2.56 5.85 2.26
N LEU A 246 -2.25 5.79 3.54
CA LEU A 246 -2.89 4.88 4.50
C LEU A 246 -3.61 5.68 5.59
N ALA A 247 -4.87 5.36 5.81
CA ALA A 247 -5.61 5.87 6.96
C ALA A 247 -5.31 4.96 8.17
N MET A 248 -4.25 5.31 8.89
CA MET A 248 -3.75 4.50 9.99
C MET A 248 -4.67 4.63 11.22
N ALA A 249 -4.82 3.52 11.94
CA ALA A 249 -5.48 3.52 13.23
C ALA A 249 -4.57 4.21 14.27
N GLU A 250 -5.12 5.14 15.02
CA GLU A 250 -4.43 5.77 16.15
C GLU A 250 -4.46 4.82 17.35
N PRO A 251 -3.31 4.46 17.93
CA PRO A 251 -3.27 3.61 19.12
C PRO A 251 -3.88 4.28 20.35
N GLU A 252 -3.83 5.61 20.41
CA GLU A 252 -4.43 6.43 21.46
C GLU A 252 -5.01 7.72 20.87
N SER A 253 -6.20 8.10 21.33
CA SER A 253 -6.81 9.36 20.91
C SER A 253 -5.99 10.56 21.44
N PRO A 254 -5.76 11.60 20.61
CA PRO A 254 -5.13 12.83 21.06
C PRO A 254 -5.90 13.51 22.22
N VAL A 255 -7.19 13.21 22.36
CA VAL A 255 -8.04 13.73 23.46
C VAL A 255 -7.74 13.04 24.77
N GLU A 256 -7.35 11.78 24.74
CA GLU A 256 -6.95 10.99 25.93
C GLU A 256 -5.49 11.22 26.32
N ALA A 257 -4.66 11.58 25.35
CA ALA A 257 -3.26 11.89 25.57
C ALA A 257 -3.13 13.23 26.30
N LYS A 258 -2.74 13.18 27.57
CA LYS A 258 -2.54 14.38 28.41
C LYS A 258 -1.34 15.22 27.99
N SER A 259 -0.42 14.68 27.20
CA SER A 259 0.71 15.40 26.62
C SER A 259 1.06 14.83 25.25
N PRO A 260 1.69 15.60 24.35
CA PRO A 260 2.17 15.11 23.05
C PRO A 260 3.12 13.92 23.14
N GLU A 261 3.82 13.76 24.26
CA GLU A 261 4.75 12.65 24.53
C GLU A 261 4.02 11.32 24.76
N MET A 262 2.73 11.36 25.11
CA MET A 262 1.88 10.18 25.29
C MET A 262 1.25 9.72 23.99
N PHE A 263 1.37 10.50 22.92
CA PHE A 263 0.85 10.14 21.61
C PHE A 263 1.68 9.01 21.01
N ARG A 264 1.07 7.84 20.86
CA ARG A 264 1.71 6.68 20.22
C ARG A 264 1.39 6.66 18.75
N LYS A 265 2.43 6.63 17.94
CA LYS A 265 2.30 6.35 16.52
C LYS A 265 1.99 4.88 16.28
N PRO A 266 1.33 4.51 15.18
CA PRO A 266 1.21 3.12 14.76
C PRO A 266 2.58 2.42 14.70
N ASN A 267 2.60 1.14 15.02
CA ASN A 267 3.83 0.34 15.00
C ASN A 267 4.23 -0.04 13.56
N ILE A 268 4.60 0.97 12.80
CA ILE A 268 5.09 0.86 11.42
C ILE A 268 6.28 1.78 11.23
N HIS A 269 7.31 1.26 10.57
CA HIS A 269 8.45 2.05 10.09
C HIS A 269 8.35 2.22 8.59
N VAL A 270 8.53 3.45 8.12
CA VAL A 270 8.41 3.81 6.69
C VAL A 270 9.72 4.42 6.23
N GLU A 271 10.26 3.90 5.15
CA GLU A 271 11.45 4.44 4.48
C GLU A 271 11.19 4.66 2.99
N SER A 272 11.96 5.56 2.40
CA SER A 272 11.88 5.87 0.98
C SER A 272 13.26 5.90 0.35
N ASP A 273 13.37 5.48 -0.92
CA ASP A 273 14.61 5.60 -1.72
C ASP A 273 15.08 7.06 -1.84
N TRP A 274 14.22 8.02 -1.55
CA TRP A 274 14.48 9.45 -1.63
C TRP A 274 14.95 10.03 -0.28
N GLY A 275 15.84 9.34 0.43
CA GLY A 275 16.34 9.75 1.73
C GLY A 275 17.38 10.90 1.73
N PHE A 276 17.60 11.61 0.60
CA PHE A 276 18.73 12.51 0.43
C PHE A 276 18.46 14.00 0.71
N LEU A 277 17.33 14.36 1.30
CA LEU A 277 16.99 15.78 1.45
C LEU A 277 17.69 16.53 2.58
N GLY A 278 18.75 16.02 3.17
CA GLY A 278 19.57 16.80 4.08
C GLY A 278 20.27 15.96 5.14
N PHE A 279 21.49 16.36 5.42
CA PHE A 279 22.33 15.79 6.46
C PHE A 279 22.09 16.44 7.84
N ILE A 280 20.92 17.05 8.07
CA ILE A 280 20.57 17.66 9.34
C ILE A 280 19.49 16.82 10.01
N GLU A 281 19.65 16.60 11.30
CA GLU A 281 18.77 15.80 12.18
C GLU A 281 17.27 16.05 11.96
N LYS A 282 16.88 17.31 11.73
CA LYS A 282 15.48 17.69 11.47
C LYS A 282 14.90 17.22 10.13
N ILE A 283 15.72 16.76 9.20
CA ILE A 283 15.31 16.36 7.85
C ILE A 283 15.59 14.89 7.61
N ALA A 284 16.61 14.30 8.26
CA ALA A 284 16.98 12.92 8.12
C ALA A 284 15.89 11.93 8.60
N ASP A 285 15.10 12.34 9.59
CA ASP A 285 14.02 11.52 10.17
C ASP A 285 12.65 11.76 9.54
N LYS A 286 12.56 12.55 8.46
CA LYS A 286 11.27 12.86 7.83
C LYS A 286 10.91 11.89 6.71
N THR A 287 11.01 10.61 6.98
CA THR A 287 10.48 9.57 6.08
C THR A 287 8.98 9.34 6.28
N GLU A 288 8.45 9.73 7.43
CA GLU A 288 7.04 9.60 7.78
C GLU A 288 6.33 10.95 7.66
N HIS A 289 5.27 11.01 6.88
CA HIS A 289 4.40 12.17 6.79
C HIS A 289 3.04 11.86 7.41
N TRP A 290 2.91 12.13 8.69
CA TRP A 290 1.64 12.03 9.41
C TRP A 290 0.84 13.31 9.21
N ASN A 291 -0.24 13.22 8.44
CA ASN A 291 -1.15 14.33 8.22
C ASN A 291 -2.50 14.01 8.83
N PRO A 292 -3.18 14.99 9.48
CA PRO A 292 -4.55 14.82 9.89
C PRO A 292 -5.43 14.48 8.69
N ASP A 293 -6.25 13.43 8.81
CA ASP A 293 -7.26 13.11 7.81
C ASP A 293 -8.51 13.96 8.09
N PRO A 294 -8.90 14.88 7.19
CA PRO A 294 -10.05 15.75 7.41
C PRO A 294 -11.38 14.98 7.48
N ARG A 295 -11.41 13.72 7.02
CA ARG A 295 -12.57 12.84 7.11
C ARG A 295 -12.73 12.20 8.49
N TYR A 296 -11.65 12.19 9.27
CA TYR A 296 -11.66 11.63 10.62
C TYR A 296 -11.95 12.74 11.63
N THR A 297 -13.14 12.71 12.19
CA THR A 297 -13.48 13.54 13.34
C THR A 297 -13.49 12.63 14.56
N SER A 298 -12.61 12.89 15.50
CA SER A 298 -12.66 12.22 16.81
C SER A 298 -14.05 12.48 17.41
N GLN A 299 -14.85 11.45 17.56
CA GLN A 299 -16.14 11.56 18.23
C GLN A 299 -15.93 11.48 19.75
N CYS A 300 -15.18 12.38 20.29
CA CYS A 300 -15.23 12.66 21.71
C CYS A 300 -16.34 13.67 21.93
N ASN A 301 -17.54 13.19 22.04
CA ASN A 301 -18.67 13.91 22.61
C ASN A 301 -18.81 13.56 24.09
#